data_cbbd9ec1446a0595d63adb7df9669527
#
_entry.id   cbbd9ec1446a0595d63adb7df9669527
#
_cell.length_a   1.000
_cell.length_b   1.000
_cell.length_c   1.000
_cell.angle_alpha   90.00
_cell.angle_beta   90.00
_cell.angle_gamma   90.00
#
_symmetry.space_group_name_H-M   'P 1'
#
loop_
_entity.id
_entity.type
_entity.pdbx_description
1 polymer ?
#
loop_
_entity_poly.entity_id
_entity_poly.type
_entity_poly.pdbx_seq_one_letter_code
_entity_poly.pdbx_strand_id
1 'polypeptide(L)'
;MMKIMKKAFAMFVAVFTLLATLCMVPVSAAGTVVAQLYGRIEDNGQAIYKMVLDYGNVKVSGVDKDTYTVHAKTSTEGKRPADETAYGDKDQDRTIVRVEEKGTKVEIYFDENDGAAGTLSYLATGARNIPVDIEYTVTQNTPVKVSAMDGTDLGEDT
;
A
#
# COMPACT_ATOMS: atom_id res chain seq x y z
N MET A 1 15.82 54.49 -28.58
CA MET A 1 14.67 53.99 -27.77
C MET A 1 14.17 52.61 -28.20
N MET A 2 14.12 52.28 -29.46
CA MET A 2 13.52 50.99 -29.99
C MET A 2 14.35 49.72 -29.68
N LYS A 3 15.68 49.79 -29.49
CA LYS A 3 16.54 48.62 -29.19
C LYS A 3 16.42 48.12 -27.71
N ILE A 4 16.08 48.99 -26.79
CA ILE A 4 15.93 48.65 -25.36
C ILE A 4 14.60 47.91 -25.13
N MET A 5 13.54 48.32 -25.80
CA MET A 5 12.22 47.66 -25.72
C MET A 5 12.26 46.23 -26.25
N LYS A 6 13.03 45.95 -27.33
CA LYS A 6 13.15 44.56 -27.86
C LYS A 6 13.86 43.60 -26.90
N LYS A 7 14.87 44.10 -26.15
CA LYS A 7 15.57 43.28 -25.16
C LYS A 7 14.71 43.03 -23.93
N ALA A 8 13.93 44.00 -23.46
CA ALA A 8 13.03 43.86 -22.35
C ALA A 8 11.87 42.88 -22.66
N PHE A 9 11.35 42.93 -23.90
CA PHE A 9 10.30 42.00 -24.34
C PHE A 9 10.80 40.55 -24.47
N ALA A 10 12.02 40.35 -24.99
CA ALA A 10 12.63 39.03 -25.07
C ALA A 10 12.94 38.42 -23.69
N MET A 11 13.33 39.26 -22.74
CA MET A 11 13.57 38.83 -21.37
C MET A 11 12.27 38.48 -20.61
N PHE A 12 11.19 39.21 -20.89
CA PHE A 12 9.87 38.94 -20.29
C PHE A 12 9.25 37.63 -20.83
N VAL A 13 9.42 37.34 -22.12
CA VAL A 13 8.96 36.07 -22.71
C VAL A 13 9.79 34.89 -22.21
N ALA A 14 11.11 35.05 -22.00
CA ALA A 14 11.97 34.00 -21.45
C ALA A 14 11.66 33.68 -19.98
N VAL A 15 11.31 34.70 -19.18
CA VAL A 15 10.89 34.49 -17.77
C VAL A 15 9.51 33.83 -17.71
N PHE A 16 8.60 34.16 -18.62
CA PHE A 16 7.26 33.56 -18.63
C PHE A 16 7.28 32.10 -19.11
N THR A 17 8.16 31.74 -20.05
CA THR A 17 8.35 30.34 -20.46
C THR A 17 9.10 29.52 -19.41
N LEU A 18 9.94 30.12 -18.56
CA LEU A 18 10.61 29.42 -17.47
C LEU A 18 9.68 29.18 -16.27
N LEU A 19 8.63 30.01 -16.09
CA LEU A 19 7.63 29.82 -15.03
C LEU A 19 6.57 28.76 -15.37
N ALA A 20 6.42 28.40 -16.65
CA ALA A 20 5.47 27.38 -17.10
C ALA A 20 6.00 25.94 -16.96
N THR A 21 7.27 25.76 -16.58
CA THR A 21 7.88 24.44 -16.33
C THR A 21 7.93 24.08 -14.86
N LEU A 22 7.27 24.83 -13.97
CA LEU A 22 7.23 24.50 -12.57
C LEU A 22 6.02 23.61 -12.25
N CYS A 23 6.34 22.41 -11.82
CA CYS A 23 5.51 21.48 -11.06
C CYS A 23 4.30 20.90 -11.81
N MET A 24 4.54 20.00 -12.75
CA MET A 24 3.66 18.84 -12.80
C MET A 24 4.03 17.96 -11.58
N VAL A 25 3.43 18.26 -10.44
CA VAL A 25 3.32 17.27 -9.35
C VAL A 25 2.42 16.20 -9.95
N PRO A 26 2.83 14.93 -10.05
CA PRO A 26 1.92 13.87 -10.44
C PRO A 26 0.78 13.89 -9.40
N VAL A 27 -0.40 14.31 -9.83
CA VAL A 27 -1.62 14.16 -9.03
C VAL A 27 -2.01 12.70 -9.20
N SER A 28 -1.93 11.92 -8.12
CA SER A 28 -2.45 10.55 -8.15
C SER A 28 -3.90 10.58 -8.62
N ALA A 29 -4.21 9.88 -9.68
CA ALA A 29 -5.55 9.80 -10.23
C ALA A 29 -6.49 9.03 -9.30
N ALA A 30 -5.96 8.16 -8.45
CA ALA A 30 -6.70 7.31 -7.54
C ALA A 30 -7.13 8.01 -6.23
N GLY A 31 -6.56 9.18 -5.89
CA GLY A 31 -6.82 9.80 -4.59
C GLY A 31 -6.29 8.97 -3.42
N THR A 32 -7.04 8.88 -2.31
CA THR A 32 -6.64 8.08 -1.14
C THR A 32 -7.07 6.63 -1.32
N VAL A 33 -6.11 5.72 -1.35
CA VAL A 33 -6.35 4.28 -1.36
C VAL A 33 -6.62 3.80 0.07
N VAL A 34 -7.70 3.04 0.26
CA VAL A 34 -8.07 2.48 1.57
C VAL A 34 -7.72 1.00 1.60
N ALA A 35 -6.89 0.59 2.57
CA ALA A 35 -6.53 -0.81 2.78
C ALA A 35 -7.40 -1.44 3.87
N GLN A 36 -7.90 -2.66 3.62
CA GLN A 36 -8.66 -3.47 4.58
C GLN A 36 -8.06 -4.87 4.69
N LEU A 37 -7.84 -5.34 5.92
CA LEU A 37 -7.38 -6.70 6.22
C LEU A 37 -8.57 -7.62 6.42
N TYR A 38 -8.44 -8.85 5.94
CA TYR A 38 -9.41 -9.93 6.11
C TYR A 38 -8.76 -11.12 6.79
N GLY A 39 -9.33 -11.50 7.93
CA GLY A 39 -8.93 -12.68 8.68
C GLY A 39 -9.97 -13.80 8.56
N ARG A 40 -9.52 -15.03 8.75
CA ARG A 40 -10.36 -16.20 8.94
C ARG A 40 -9.87 -17.05 10.10
N ILE A 41 -10.72 -17.95 10.57
CA ILE A 41 -10.36 -18.88 11.65
C ILE A 41 -9.87 -20.17 11.00
N GLU A 42 -8.69 -20.59 11.39
CA GLU A 42 -8.02 -21.82 11.01
C GLU A 42 -7.87 -22.74 12.23
N ASP A 43 -7.43 -23.98 12.02
CA ASP A 43 -7.24 -24.96 13.11
C ASP A 43 -6.21 -24.49 14.17
N ASN A 44 -5.24 -23.66 13.76
CA ASN A 44 -4.20 -23.09 14.59
C ASN A 44 -4.50 -21.67 15.11
N GLY A 45 -5.72 -21.16 14.87
CA GLY A 45 -6.17 -19.84 15.31
C GLY A 45 -6.60 -18.93 14.16
N GLN A 46 -6.74 -17.64 14.45
CA GLN A 46 -7.10 -16.64 13.43
C GLN A 46 -5.86 -16.23 12.62
N ALA A 47 -6.01 -16.20 11.29
CA ALA A 47 -4.98 -15.80 10.36
C ALA A 47 -5.46 -14.71 9.39
N ILE A 48 -4.61 -13.74 9.09
CA ILE A 48 -4.85 -12.76 8.01
C ILE A 48 -4.47 -13.42 6.69
N TYR A 49 -5.44 -13.60 5.81
CA TYR A 49 -5.26 -14.28 4.53
C TYR A 49 -5.39 -13.37 3.31
N LYS A 50 -5.97 -12.18 3.48
CA LYS A 50 -6.23 -11.26 2.37
C LYS A 50 -6.17 -9.81 2.81
N MET A 51 -5.70 -8.94 1.89
CA MET A 51 -5.86 -7.50 1.96
C MET A 51 -6.63 -7.03 0.73
N VAL A 52 -7.47 -6.01 0.90
CA VAL A 52 -8.17 -5.33 -0.20
C VAL A 52 -7.73 -3.88 -0.21
N LEU A 53 -7.23 -3.43 -1.35
CA LEU A 53 -6.95 -2.03 -1.63
C LEU A 53 -8.13 -1.46 -2.41
N ASP A 54 -8.80 -0.44 -1.88
CA ASP A 54 -9.92 0.24 -2.52
C ASP A 54 -9.45 1.58 -3.07
N TYR A 55 -9.47 1.71 -4.39
CA TYR A 55 -9.06 2.89 -5.15
C TYR A 55 -10.21 3.89 -5.35
N GLY A 56 -11.34 3.69 -4.66
CA GLY A 56 -12.47 4.61 -4.66
C GLY A 56 -13.20 4.69 -5.99
N ASN A 57 -12.96 5.76 -6.77
CA ASN A 57 -13.72 6.08 -7.97
C ASN A 57 -13.03 5.66 -9.28
N VAL A 58 -11.87 5.02 -9.21
CA VAL A 58 -11.13 4.59 -10.40
C VAL A 58 -11.00 3.08 -10.47
N LYS A 59 -11.05 2.53 -11.67
CA LYS A 59 -10.74 1.12 -11.94
C LYS A 59 -9.23 0.97 -12.06
N VAL A 60 -8.72 -0.14 -11.54
CA VAL A 60 -7.30 -0.49 -11.59
C VAL A 60 -7.10 -1.72 -12.44
N SER A 61 -6.01 -1.74 -13.22
CA SER A 61 -5.62 -2.87 -14.04
C SER A 61 -4.10 -2.96 -14.22
N GLY A 62 -3.63 -4.12 -14.70
CA GLY A 62 -2.22 -4.38 -14.93
C GLY A 62 -1.46 -4.71 -13.65
N VAL A 63 -2.16 -5.26 -12.64
CA VAL A 63 -1.55 -5.69 -11.38
C VAL A 63 -1.17 -7.17 -11.41
N ASP A 64 -0.07 -7.49 -10.77
CA ASP A 64 0.41 -8.84 -10.54
C ASP A 64 1.01 -8.98 -9.12
N LYS A 65 1.65 -10.13 -8.85
CA LYS A 65 2.22 -10.40 -7.52
C LYS A 65 3.42 -9.51 -7.18
N ASP A 66 4.10 -8.98 -8.18
CA ASP A 66 5.30 -8.15 -8.02
C ASP A 66 4.94 -6.65 -7.93
N THR A 67 3.68 -6.31 -8.22
CA THR A 67 3.17 -4.92 -8.15
C THR A 67 3.24 -4.36 -6.73
N TYR A 68 3.07 -5.22 -5.71
CA TYR A 68 3.05 -4.79 -4.32
C TYR A 68 4.03 -5.57 -3.45
N THR A 69 4.57 -4.88 -2.45
CA THR A 69 5.16 -5.50 -1.26
C THR A 69 4.27 -5.19 -0.07
N VAL A 70 3.95 -6.19 0.72
CA VAL A 70 3.16 -6.03 1.95
C VAL A 70 4.00 -6.49 3.13
N HIS A 71 4.36 -5.55 3.96
CA HIS A 71 5.13 -5.78 5.18
C HIS A 71 4.18 -5.92 6.37
N ALA A 72 4.38 -6.97 7.18
CA ALA A 72 3.61 -7.23 8.39
C ALA A 72 4.50 -7.12 9.62
N LYS A 73 4.07 -6.32 10.58
CA LYS A 73 4.65 -6.24 11.90
C LYS A 73 3.60 -6.63 12.94
N THR A 74 3.92 -7.61 13.77
CA THR A 74 3.07 -8.03 14.88
C THR A 74 3.85 -7.94 16.19
N SER A 75 3.19 -7.50 17.27
CA SER A 75 3.85 -7.28 18.56
C SER A 75 2.97 -7.66 19.73
N THR A 76 3.59 -8.25 20.73
CA THR A 76 3.01 -8.49 22.07
C THR A 76 3.55 -7.53 23.12
N GLU A 77 4.25 -6.47 22.70
CA GLU A 77 4.82 -5.47 23.62
C GLU A 77 3.73 -4.89 24.54
N GLY A 78 4.04 -4.79 25.83
CA GLY A 78 3.09 -4.32 26.85
C GLY A 78 1.97 -5.29 27.22
N LYS A 79 1.87 -6.45 26.55
CA LYS A 79 0.83 -7.48 26.80
C LYS A 79 1.34 -8.73 27.50
N ARG A 80 2.65 -8.87 27.63
CA ARG A 80 3.33 -10.02 28.25
C ARG A 80 4.40 -9.57 29.25
N PRO A 81 4.83 -10.45 30.17
CA PRO A 81 6.04 -10.24 30.98
C PRO A 81 7.27 -10.06 30.08
N ALA A 82 8.18 -9.15 30.46
CA ALA A 82 9.34 -8.80 29.65
C ALA A 82 10.34 -9.94 29.41
N ASP A 83 10.36 -10.92 30.35
CA ASP A 83 11.21 -12.10 30.31
C ASP A 83 10.61 -13.30 29.59
N GLU A 84 9.38 -13.16 29.04
CA GLU A 84 8.70 -14.23 28.33
C GLU A 84 8.94 -14.16 26.82
N THR A 85 9.16 -15.31 26.17
CA THR A 85 9.40 -15.38 24.74
C THR A 85 8.16 -14.97 23.92
N ALA A 86 8.35 -14.09 22.95
CA ALA A 86 7.32 -13.57 22.06
C ALA A 86 7.25 -14.36 20.74
N TYR A 87 6.57 -15.51 20.75
CA TYR A 87 6.47 -16.36 19.57
C TYR A 87 5.65 -15.75 18.42
N GLY A 88 4.73 -14.83 18.75
CA GLY A 88 3.87 -14.16 17.76
C GLY A 88 4.42 -12.83 17.25
N ASP A 89 5.55 -12.35 17.78
CA ASP A 89 6.16 -11.12 17.30
C ASP A 89 6.88 -11.41 15.98
N LYS A 90 6.51 -10.66 14.93
CA LYS A 90 7.03 -10.77 13.58
C LYS A 90 7.32 -9.39 13.01
N ASP A 91 8.28 -9.32 12.10
CA ASP A 91 8.67 -8.12 11.37
C ASP A 91 9.24 -8.59 10.03
N GLN A 92 8.35 -8.79 9.02
CA GLN A 92 8.72 -9.40 7.76
C GLN A 92 7.68 -9.13 6.66
N ASP A 93 8.11 -9.32 5.42
CA ASP A 93 7.20 -9.26 4.28
C ASP A 93 6.30 -10.50 4.22
N ARG A 94 5.04 -10.28 3.82
CA ARG A 94 4.07 -11.33 3.53
C ARG A 94 4.35 -11.94 2.16
N THR A 95 4.20 -13.24 2.05
CA THR A 95 4.25 -13.93 0.77
C THR A 95 2.94 -13.75 0.01
N ILE A 96 2.95 -12.98 -1.08
CA ILE A 96 1.80 -12.79 -1.95
C ILE A 96 1.68 -14.01 -2.89
N VAL A 97 0.59 -14.75 -2.77
CA VAL A 97 0.33 -15.93 -3.60
C VAL A 97 -0.54 -15.63 -4.81
N ARG A 98 -1.41 -14.61 -4.71
CA ARG A 98 -2.34 -14.23 -5.78
C ARG A 98 -2.76 -12.78 -5.62
N VAL A 99 -2.96 -12.10 -6.76
CA VAL A 99 -3.56 -10.76 -6.84
C VAL A 99 -4.72 -10.82 -7.84
N GLU A 100 -5.84 -10.19 -7.52
CA GLU A 100 -7.03 -10.12 -8.37
C GLU A 100 -7.53 -8.68 -8.49
N GLU A 101 -7.81 -8.29 -9.73
CA GLU A 101 -8.48 -7.03 -10.06
C GLU A 101 -9.99 -7.19 -9.92
N LYS A 102 -10.64 -6.31 -9.16
CA LYS A 102 -12.09 -6.30 -8.92
C LYS A 102 -12.68 -4.90 -9.14
N GLY A 103 -12.53 -4.38 -10.36
CA GLY A 103 -13.00 -3.04 -10.69
C GLY A 103 -12.20 -1.96 -10.00
N THR A 104 -12.76 -1.31 -8.98
CA THR A 104 -12.07 -0.28 -8.18
C THR A 104 -11.23 -0.87 -7.06
N LYS A 105 -11.17 -2.19 -6.92
CA LYS A 105 -10.46 -2.86 -5.83
C LYS A 105 -9.42 -3.81 -6.37
N VAL A 106 -8.34 -3.95 -5.62
CA VAL A 106 -7.33 -4.98 -5.80
C VAL A 106 -7.34 -5.88 -4.58
N GLU A 107 -7.52 -7.18 -4.77
CA GLU A 107 -7.48 -8.18 -3.72
C GLU A 107 -6.13 -8.88 -3.74
N ILE A 108 -5.38 -8.77 -2.65
CA ILE A 108 -4.06 -9.37 -2.45
C ILE A 108 -4.21 -10.54 -1.48
N TYR A 109 -3.88 -11.76 -1.92
CA TYR A 109 -3.97 -12.97 -1.12
C TYR A 109 -2.59 -13.42 -0.66
N PHE A 110 -2.50 -13.77 0.61
CA PHE A 110 -1.25 -14.16 1.26
C PHE A 110 -1.15 -15.67 1.47
N ASP A 111 0.07 -16.16 1.52
CA ASP A 111 0.36 -17.49 2.07
C ASP A 111 0.12 -17.45 3.60
N GLU A 112 -0.74 -18.32 4.08
CA GLU A 112 -1.08 -18.40 5.49
C GLU A 112 -0.02 -19.12 6.32
N ASN A 113 0.93 -19.77 5.65
CA ASN A 113 2.07 -20.46 6.26
C ASN A 113 3.39 -19.67 6.17
N ASP A 114 3.35 -18.40 5.78
CA ASP A 114 4.55 -17.55 5.70
C ASP A 114 5.12 -17.11 7.06
N GLY A 115 4.46 -17.49 8.14
CA GLY A 115 4.88 -17.24 9.51
C GLY A 115 4.40 -15.90 10.09
N ALA A 116 3.78 -15.01 9.29
CA ALA A 116 3.28 -13.70 9.74
C ALA A 116 1.76 -13.54 9.64
N ALA A 117 1.03 -14.63 9.36
CA ALA A 117 -0.42 -14.60 9.21
C ALA A 117 -1.17 -14.51 10.55
N GLY A 118 -0.60 -15.03 11.63
CA GLY A 118 -1.26 -15.20 12.92
C GLY A 118 -1.59 -13.88 13.62
N THR A 119 -2.73 -13.87 14.32
CA THR A 119 -3.19 -12.73 15.14
C THR A 119 -3.07 -13.01 16.64
N LEU A 120 -2.55 -14.18 17.00
CA LEU A 120 -2.35 -14.62 18.37
C LEU A 120 -0.89 -15.04 18.58
N SER A 121 -0.38 -14.79 19.79
CA SER A 121 0.89 -15.30 20.29
C SER A 121 0.64 -16.28 21.43
N TYR A 122 1.29 -17.44 21.38
CA TYR A 122 1.27 -18.38 22.49
C TYR A 122 2.30 -17.94 23.55
N LEU A 123 1.85 -17.93 24.80
CA LEU A 123 2.70 -17.73 25.96
C LEU A 123 2.85 -19.06 26.71
N ALA A 124 4.10 -19.52 26.91
CA ALA A 124 4.39 -20.77 27.60
C ALA A 124 3.98 -20.71 29.07
N THR A 125 4.21 -19.57 29.72
CA THR A 125 3.78 -19.35 31.10
C THR A 125 2.27 -19.23 31.18
N GLY A 126 1.63 -20.19 31.80
CA GLY A 126 0.16 -20.27 31.94
C GLY A 126 -0.53 -20.83 30.68
N ALA A 127 0.21 -21.35 29.70
CA ALA A 127 -0.30 -22.05 28.52
C ALA A 127 -1.51 -21.31 27.85
N ARG A 128 -1.33 -20.04 27.53
CA ARG A 128 -2.41 -19.21 27.01
C ARG A 128 -2.02 -18.50 25.72
N ASN A 129 -3.01 -18.14 24.92
CA ASN A 129 -2.85 -17.25 23.78
C ASN A 129 -3.21 -15.81 24.17
N ILE A 130 -2.45 -14.84 23.64
CA ILE A 130 -2.74 -13.42 23.73
C ILE A 130 -2.84 -12.81 22.33
N PRO A 131 -3.67 -11.79 22.12
CA PRO A 131 -3.72 -11.10 20.84
C PRO A 131 -2.44 -10.29 20.63
N VAL A 132 -1.95 -10.28 19.37
CA VAL A 132 -0.88 -9.39 18.94
C VAL A 132 -1.45 -8.07 18.44
N ASP A 133 -0.68 -6.99 18.52
CA ASP A 133 -0.93 -5.78 17.75
C ASP A 133 -0.46 -6.03 16.33
N ILE A 134 -1.23 -5.56 15.36
CA ILE A 134 -1.02 -5.86 13.95
C ILE A 134 -0.86 -4.53 13.20
N GLU A 135 0.26 -4.39 12.50
CA GLU A 135 0.54 -3.30 11.59
C GLU A 135 0.91 -3.87 10.22
N TYR A 136 0.27 -3.36 9.17
CA TYR A 136 0.56 -3.73 7.79
C TYR A 136 0.87 -2.50 6.98
N THR A 137 2.00 -2.53 6.28
CA THR A 137 2.43 -1.48 5.36
C THR A 137 2.42 -2.03 3.94
N VAL A 138 1.83 -1.29 3.00
CA VAL A 138 1.82 -1.63 1.58
C VAL A 138 2.72 -0.67 0.83
N THR A 139 3.60 -1.22 0.02
CA THR A 139 4.42 -0.47 -0.93
C THR A 139 4.03 -0.90 -2.34
N GLN A 140 3.70 0.06 -3.20
CA GLN A 140 3.50 -0.18 -4.62
C GLN A 140 4.86 -0.08 -5.32
N ASN A 141 5.30 -1.19 -5.94
CA ASN A 141 6.63 -1.31 -6.56
C ASN A 141 6.64 -0.87 -8.02
N THR A 142 5.50 -1.02 -8.70
CA THR A 142 5.34 -0.68 -10.12
C THR A 142 4.07 0.12 -10.32
N PRO A 143 4.04 1.04 -11.32
CA PRO A 143 2.84 1.80 -11.65
C PRO A 143 1.68 0.87 -12.03
N VAL A 144 0.47 1.26 -11.65
CA VAL A 144 -0.77 0.59 -12.05
C VAL A 144 -1.57 1.47 -13.01
N LYS A 145 -2.22 0.86 -13.99
CA LYS A 145 -3.10 1.59 -14.91
C LYS A 145 -4.40 1.94 -14.22
N VAL A 146 -4.83 3.17 -14.33
CA VAL A 146 -6.08 3.66 -13.77
C VAL A 146 -7.00 4.21 -14.85
N SER A 147 -8.29 3.95 -14.70
CA SER A 147 -9.32 4.48 -15.58
C SER A 147 -10.55 4.91 -14.80
N ALA A 148 -11.27 5.89 -15.31
CA ALA A 148 -12.55 6.30 -14.76
C ALA A 148 -13.60 5.19 -14.90
N MET A 149 -14.72 5.33 -14.19
CA MET A 149 -15.81 4.35 -14.22
C MET A 149 -16.43 4.18 -15.61
N ASP A 150 -16.39 5.21 -16.43
CA ASP A 150 -16.84 5.20 -17.84
C ASP A 150 -15.81 4.60 -18.82
N GLY A 151 -14.63 4.25 -18.33
CA GLY A 151 -13.53 3.66 -19.13
C GLY A 151 -12.54 4.68 -19.69
N THR A 152 -12.67 5.97 -19.38
CA THR A 152 -11.68 6.98 -19.77
C THR A 152 -10.34 6.65 -19.11
N ASP A 153 -9.28 6.55 -19.89
CA ASP A 153 -7.91 6.35 -19.41
C ASP A 153 -7.44 7.58 -18.63
N LEU A 154 -6.99 7.37 -17.42
CA LEU A 154 -6.45 8.40 -16.52
C LEU A 154 -4.92 8.32 -16.38
N GLY A 155 -4.28 7.35 -17.05
CA GLY A 155 -2.84 7.12 -17.01
C GLY A 155 -2.43 6.08 -15.97
N GLU A 156 -1.29 6.32 -15.31
CA GLU A 156 -0.70 5.43 -14.31
C GLU A 156 -0.67 6.11 -12.95
N ASP A 157 -0.93 5.32 -11.91
CA ASP A 157 -0.76 5.68 -10.50
C ASP A 157 0.50 5.00 -9.93
N THR A 158 1.30 5.75 -9.11
CA THR A 158 2.64 5.33 -8.65
C THR A 158 2.80 5.49 -7.15
#